data_3f8b31dd0081a38b148905a7e076001d
#
_entry.id   3f8b31dd0081a38b148905a7e076001d
#
_cell.length_a   1.000
_cell.length_b   1.000
_cell.length_c   1.000
_cell.angle_alpha   90.00
_cell.angle_beta   90.00
_cell.angle_gamma   90.00
#
_symmetry.space_group_name_H-M   'P 1'
#
loop_
_entity.id
_entity.type
_entity.pdbx_description
1 polymer ?
#
loop_
_entity_poly.entity_id
_entity_poly.type
_entity_poly.pdbx_seq_one_letter_code
_entity_poly.pdbx_strand_id
1 'polypeptide(L)'
;MKKGGSMSQSTKINVEKHLDLSVIDLDKVYEATLKTLPYDYIIVSDFIRQEWKDRLLRSYPKIKSAGSFPLSSVSCDSEFMQLINEMNSAAFRHAIEEKFSLDLEGKPTMFTVRGKCRLKDGQVHTDSESKIITVLLYMNPSWGDQDGGRLRVLNSPNIDDFASEIFPKIGELLIFRRCDHSYHGHLPFEGARQVIQMNWVTHQKFVDHEQKRHRLSAFFKRFNLGDKN
;
A
#
# COMPACT_ATOMS: atom_id res chain seq x y z
N MET A 1 -40.55 -35.62 -37.01
CA MET A 1 -39.14 -35.25 -37.10
C MET A 1 -38.96 -33.96 -36.35
N LYS A 2 -38.40 -34.03 -35.13
CA LYS A 2 -38.10 -32.89 -34.29
C LYS A 2 -36.59 -32.76 -34.24
N LYS A 3 -36.05 -31.64 -34.71
CA LYS A 3 -34.62 -31.29 -34.56
C LYS A 3 -34.48 -30.49 -33.26
N GLY A 4 -33.86 -31.09 -32.26
CA GLY A 4 -33.39 -30.41 -31.09
C GLY A 4 -32.08 -29.65 -31.41
N GLY A 5 -32.08 -28.33 -31.23
CA GLY A 5 -30.87 -27.52 -31.32
C GLY A 5 -30.10 -27.57 -30.00
N SER A 6 -28.91 -28.11 -30.08
CA SER A 6 -27.92 -28.03 -29.01
C SER A 6 -27.42 -26.58 -28.88
N MET A 7 -27.72 -25.89 -27.79
CA MET A 7 -27.09 -24.61 -27.49
C MET A 7 -25.67 -24.84 -26.95
N SER A 8 -24.78 -24.21 -27.61
CA SER A 8 -23.35 -24.29 -27.59
C SER A 8 -22.75 -24.03 -26.20
N GLN A 9 -21.81 -24.88 -25.80
CA GLN A 9 -20.91 -24.77 -24.63
C GLN A 9 -19.93 -23.58 -24.70
N SER A 10 -19.97 -22.79 -25.80
CA SER A 10 -18.99 -21.69 -26.02
C SER A 10 -19.22 -20.45 -25.19
N THR A 11 -20.40 -20.26 -24.59
CA THR A 11 -20.73 -19.03 -23.85
C THR A 11 -20.28 -19.06 -22.37
N LYS A 12 -20.06 -20.26 -21.80
CA LYS A 12 -19.61 -20.40 -20.41
C LYS A 12 -18.13 -20.12 -20.21
N ILE A 13 -17.30 -20.30 -21.24
CA ILE A 13 -15.83 -20.18 -21.14
C ILE A 13 -15.37 -18.70 -21.07
N ASN A 14 -16.19 -17.76 -21.58
CA ASN A 14 -15.80 -16.34 -21.63
C ASN A 14 -16.13 -15.55 -20.35
N VAL A 15 -16.98 -16.03 -19.47
CA VAL A 15 -17.33 -15.34 -18.23
C VAL A 15 -16.31 -15.64 -17.12
N GLU A 16 -15.76 -16.85 -17.06
CA GLU A 16 -14.73 -17.21 -16.07
C GLU A 16 -13.35 -16.59 -16.37
N LYS A 17 -13.04 -16.29 -17.63
CA LYS A 17 -11.75 -15.72 -18.03
C LYS A 17 -11.60 -14.21 -17.71
N HIS A 18 -12.71 -13.50 -17.44
CA HIS A 18 -12.65 -12.07 -17.07
C HIS A 18 -12.54 -11.82 -15.55
N LEU A 19 -12.83 -12.81 -14.69
CA LEU A 19 -12.66 -12.71 -13.24
C LEU A 19 -11.20 -12.89 -12.79
N ASP A 20 -10.34 -13.38 -13.67
CA ASP A 20 -8.96 -13.79 -13.37
C ASP A 20 -7.91 -12.68 -13.58
N LEU A 21 -8.32 -11.44 -13.88
CA LEU A 21 -7.41 -10.34 -14.23
C LEU A 21 -7.15 -9.36 -13.10
N SER A 22 -7.93 -9.39 -12.03
CA SER A 22 -7.74 -8.47 -10.90
C SER A 22 -6.51 -8.86 -10.07
N VAL A 23 -5.67 -7.89 -9.80
CA VAL A 23 -4.46 -8.03 -8.96
C VAL A 23 -4.84 -8.11 -7.49
N ILE A 24 -5.81 -7.28 -7.07
CA ILE A 24 -6.24 -7.16 -5.67
C ILE A 24 -7.50 -8.00 -5.39
N ASP A 25 -7.62 -8.45 -4.17
CA ASP A 25 -8.80 -9.14 -3.65
C ASP A 25 -9.59 -8.21 -2.74
N LEU A 26 -10.63 -7.57 -3.29
CA LEU A 26 -11.46 -6.63 -2.55
C LEU A 26 -12.32 -7.31 -1.48
N ASP A 27 -12.67 -8.59 -1.66
CA ASP A 27 -13.46 -9.33 -0.67
C ASP A 27 -12.71 -9.38 0.67
N LYS A 28 -11.38 -9.46 0.63
CA LYS A 28 -10.53 -9.40 1.83
C LYS A 28 -10.66 -8.08 2.62
N VAL A 29 -10.93 -6.97 1.93
CA VAL A 29 -11.18 -5.67 2.59
C VAL A 29 -12.55 -5.68 3.27
N TYR A 30 -13.58 -6.22 2.57
CA TYR A 30 -14.92 -6.34 3.15
C TYR A 30 -14.99 -7.32 4.32
N GLU A 31 -14.24 -8.42 4.28
CA GLU A 31 -14.16 -9.41 5.36
C GLU A 31 -13.37 -8.93 6.58
N ALA A 32 -12.39 -8.03 6.39
CA ALA A 32 -11.53 -7.56 7.47
C ALA A 32 -12.31 -6.87 8.60
N THR A 33 -11.98 -7.22 9.83
CA THR A 33 -12.61 -6.59 11.00
C THR A 33 -12.06 -5.18 11.21
N LEU A 34 -12.94 -4.18 11.24
CA LEU A 34 -12.59 -2.82 11.67
C LEU A 34 -12.30 -2.82 13.17
N LYS A 35 -11.06 -2.51 13.54
CA LYS A 35 -10.64 -2.24 14.91
C LYS A 35 -10.75 -0.75 15.16
N THR A 36 -11.33 -0.36 16.29
CA THR A 36 -11.57 1.05 16.66
C THR A 36 -10.66 1.54 17.79
N LEU A 37 -9.87 0.65 18.37
CA LEU A 37 -8.88 0.94 19.41
C LEU A 37 -7.50 0.48 18.94
N PRO A 38 -6.48 1.34 19.10
CA PRO A 38 -6.47 2.70 19.66
C PRO A 38 -7.07 3.77 18.74
N TYR A 39 -7.31 3.46 17.49
CA TYR A 39 -7.95 4.28 16.46
C TYR A 39 -8.49 3.36 15.36
N ASP A 40 -9.25 3.89 14.41
CA ASP A 40 -9.85 3.07 13.34
C ASP A 40 -8.78 2.52 12.38
N TYR A 41 -8.67 1.20 12.29
CA TYR A 41 -7.78 0.52 11.33
C TYR A 41 -8.26 -0.88 10.99
N ILE A 42 -7.83 -1.37 9.82
CA ILE A 42 -7.94 -2.78 9.42
C ILE A 42 -6.57 -3.33 9.02
N ILE A 43 -6.38 -4.61 9.24
CA ILE A 43 -5.26 -5.40 8.70
C ILE A 43 -5.86 -6.44 7.77
N VAL A 44 -5.34 -6.51 6.55
CA VAL A 44 -5.81 -7.43 5.52
C VAL A 44 -4.62 -8.27 5.07
N SER A 45 -4.70 -9.58 5.27
CA SER A 45 -3.73 -10.53 4.72
C SER A 45 -4.18 -11.02 3.35
N ASP A 46 -3.21 -11.38 2.51
CA ASP A 46 -3.47 -11.87 1.15
C ASP A 46 -4.31 -10.93 0.28
N PHE A 47 -4.14 -9.61 0.44
CA PHE A 47 -4.79 -8.59 -0.38
C PHE A 47 -4.42 -8.69 -1.86
N ILE A 48 -3.20 -9.18 -2.18
CA ILE A 48 -2.76 -9.49 -3.53
C ILE A 48 -3.09 -10.95 -3.81
N ARG A 49 -3.79 -11.21 -4.93
CA ARG A 49 -4.10 -12.57 -5.36
C ARG A 49 -2.82 -13.37 -5.61
N GLN A 50 -2.86 -14.66 -5.26
CA GLN A 50 -1.67 -15.52 -5.23
C GLN A 50 -0.92 -15.57 -6.56
N GLU A 51 -1.63 -15.64 -7.68
CA GLU A 51 -1.11 -15.69 -9.04
C GLU A 51 -0.33 -14.44 -9.47
N TRP A 52 -0.54 -13.31 -8.77
CA TRP A 52 0.13 -12.05 -9.04
C TRP A 52 1.37 -11.82 -8.18
N LYS A 53 1.52 -12.51 -7.05
CA LYS A 53 2.59 -12.23 -6.08
C LYS A 53 3.98 -12.28 -6.71
N ASP A 54 4.32 -13.35 -7.41
CA ASP A 54 5.65 -13.50 -8.03
C ASP A 54 5.91 -12.48 -9.15
N ARG A 55 4.87 -12.15 -9.92
CA ARG A 55 4.96 -11.15 -10.98
C ARG A 55 5.25 -9.76 -10.39
N LEU A 56 4.52 -9.39 -9.36
CA LEU A 56 4.66 -8.10 -8.68
C LEU A 56 5.99 -7.98 -7.92
N LEU A 57 6.51 -9.05 -7.35
CA LEU A 57 7.86 -9.04 -6.75
C LEU A 57 8.94 -8.72 -7.79
N ARG A 58 8.83 -9.26 -9.01
CA ARG A 58 9.77 -8.97 -10.11
C ARG A 58 9.59 -7.57 -10.67
N SER A 59 8.35 -7.06 -10.71
CA SER A 59 7.98 -5.75 -11.28
C SER A 59 8.11 -4.59 -10.30
N TYR A 60 8.41 -4.86 -9.02
CA TYR A 60 8.58 -3.80 -8.03
C TYR A 60 9.71 -2.83 -8.44
N PRO A 61 9.50 -1.49 -8.37
CA PRO A 61 10.50 -0.51 -8.80
C PRO A 61 11.85 -0.71 -8.12
N LYS A 62 12.94 -0.66 -8.90
CA LYS A 62 14.32 -0.83 -8.40
C LYS A 62 14.78 0.42 -7.65
N ILE A 63 14.51 0.49 -6.35
CA ILE A 63 14.85 1.62 -5.48
C ILE A 63 16.14 1.29 -4.71
N LYS A 64 17.25 1.93 -5.08
CA LYS A 64 18.57 1.69 -4.47
C LYS A 64 18.80 2.46 -3.18
N SER A 65 18.18 3.62 -3.01
CA SER A 65 18.36 4.50 -1.85
C SER A 65 17.20 4.42 -0.87
N ALA A 66 17.48 4.65 0.42
CA ALA A 66 16.45 4.71 1.45
C ALA A 66 15.62 6.01 1.35
N GLY A 67 14.36 5.93 1.78
CA GLY A 67 13.38 7.01 1.78
C GLY A 67 12.14 6.70 0.98
N SER A 68 11.19 7.63 0.98
CA SER A 68 9.96 7.58 0.16
C SER A 68 10.16 8.29 -1.16
N PHE A 69 9.66 7.71 -2.24
CA PHE A 69 9.76 8.22 -3.59
C PHE A 69 8.35 8.29 -4.21
N PRO A 70 7.92 9.44 -4.79
CA PRO A 70 6.67 9.48 -5.52
C PRO A 70 6.77 8.61 -6.77
N LEU A 71 5.65 8.04 -7.22
CA LEU A 71 5.63 7.20 -8.43
C LEU A 71 6.25 7.89 -9.64
N SER A 72 6.05 9.20 -9.78
CA SER A 72 6.61 10.00 -10.88
C SER A 72 8.14 10.07 -10.92
N SER A 73 8.83 9.63 -9.86
CA SER A 73 10.29 9.65 -9.74
C SER A 73 10.94 8.27 -9.88
N VAL A 74 10.17 7.23 -10.07
CA VAL A 74 10.63 5.85 -10.24
C VAL A 74 10.13 5.28 -11.56
N SER A 75 10.87 4.32 -12.11
CA SER A 75 10.43 3.59 -13.30
C SER A 75 9.54 2.44 -12.86
N CYS A 76 8.31 2.40 -13.36
CA CYS A 76 7.33 1.36 -13.11
C CYS A 76 7.01 0.65 -14.41
N ASP A 77 6.88 -0.66 -14.38
CA ASP A 77 6.39 -1.43 -15.52
C ASP A 77 4.85 -1.57 -15.50
N SER A 78 4.31 -2.23 -16.51
CA SER A 78 2.85 -2.34 -16.69
C SER A 78 2.17 -3.14 -15.59
N GLU A 79 2.81 -4.20 -15.06
CA GLU A 79 2.23 -5.05 -14.02
C GLU A 79 2.14 -4.30 -12.69
N PHE A 80 3.20 -3.56 -12.34
CA PHE A 80 3.18 -2.71 -11.16
C PHE A 80 2.16 -1.58 -11.29
N MET A 81 2.06 -0.96 -12.47
CA MET A 81 1.06 0.09 -12.72
C MET A 81 -0.37 -0.44 -12.69
N GLN A 82 -0.61 -1.72 -13.08
CA GLN A 82 -1.91 -2.34 -12.92
C GLN A 82 -2.33 -2.39 -11.45
N LEU A 83 -1.45 -2.84 -10.54
CA LEU A 83 -1.71 -2.79 -9.10
C LEU A 83 -2.03 -1.37 -8.62
N ILE A 84 -1.24 -0.37 -9.02
CA ILE A 84 -1.48 1.03 -8.64
C ILE A 84 -2.84 1.52 -9.14
N ASN A 85 -3.21 1.19 -10.37
CA ASN A 85 -4.50 1.59 -10.95
C ASN A 85 -5.68 0.93 -10.23
N GLU A 86 -5.57 -0.35 -9.86
CA GLU A 86 -6.61 -1.03 -9.08
C GLU A 86 -6.73 -0.45 -7.67
N MET A 87 -5.62 -0.15 -6.99
CA MET A 87 -5.64 0.55 -5.71
C MET A 87 -6.22 1.97 -5.81
N ASN A 88 -6.15 2.61 -6.97
CA ASN A 88 -6.72 3.94 -7.22
C ASN A 88 -8.12 3.89 -7.86
N SER A 89 -8.73 2.73 -7.92
CA SER A 89 -10.05 2.53 -8.54
C SER A 89 -11.19 3.01 -7.65
N ALA A 90 -12.34 3.29 -8.28
CA ALA A 90 -13.58 3.58 -7.57
C ALA A 90 -14.01 2.39 -6.68
N ALA A 91 -13.79 1.14 -7.13
CA ALA A 91 -14.14 -0.05 -6.37
C ALA A 91 -13.37 -0.15 -5.05
N PHE A 92 -12.04 0.09 -5.06
CA PHE A 92 -11.24 0.11 -3.84
C PHE A 92 -11.63 1.29 -2.93
N ARG A 93 -11.89 2.47 -3.52
CA ARG A 93 -12.39 3.61 -2.76
C ARG A 93 -13.69 3.29 -2.04
N HIS A 94 -14.69 2.73 -2.73
CA HIS A 94 -15.97 2.35 -2.11
C HIS A 94 -15.81 1.33 -0.99
N ALA A 95 -14.96 0.33 -1.15
CA ALA A 95 -14.69 -0.64 -0.07
C ALA A 95 -14.16 0.05 1.20
N ILE A 96 -13.31 1.08 1.05
CA ILE A 96 -12.78 1.85 2.18
C ILE A 96 -13.84 2.79 2.75
N GLU A 97 -14.61 3.49 1.92
CA GLU A 97 -15.72 4.36 2.35
C GLU A 97 -16.72 3.61 3.22
N GLU A 98 -17.13 2.42 2.78
CA GLU A 98 -18.03 1.55 3.52
C GLU A 98 -17.41 1.09 4.84
N LYS A 99 -16.15 0.59 4.80
CA LYS A 99 -15.45 0.06 5.97
C LYS A 99 -15.24 1.09 7.07
N PHE A 100 -14.90 2.33 6.71
CA PHE A 100 -14.57 3.39 7.67
C PHE A 100 -15.70 4.42 7.84
N SER A 101 -16.86 4.21 7.21
CA SER A 101 -18.03 5.12 7.27
C SER A 101 -17.64 6.57 6.99
N LEU A 102 -17.02 6.82 5.85
CA LEU A 102 -16.55 8.16 5.44
C LEU A 102 -16.70 8.37 3.93
N ASP A 103 -16.59 9.62 3.49
CA ASP A 103 -16.68 10.02 2.08
C ASP A 103 -15.30 10.44 1.55
N LEU A 104 -14.83 9.71 0.53
CA LEU A 104 -13.60 9.98 -0.18
C LEU A 104 -13.83 10.45 -1.63
N GLU A 105 -15.10 10.66 -2.03
CA GLU A 105 -15.42 11.15 -3.37
C GLU A 105 -14.71 12.47 -3.64
N GLY A 106 -14.05 12.57 -4.79
CA GLY A 106 -13.28 13.76 -5.18
C GLY A 106 -12.06 14.07 -4.31
N LYS A 107 -11.72 13.26 -3.30
CA LYS A 107 -10.50 13.45 -2.51
C LYS A 107 -9.28 12.99 -3.31
N PRO A 108 -8.23 13.83 -3.39
CA PRO A 108 -7.01 13.46 -4.12
C PRO A 108 -6.27 12.31 -3.44
N THR A 109 -5.60 11.50 -4.27
CA THR A 109 -4.74 10.41 -3.82
C THR A 109 -3.27 10.74 -4.04
N MET A 110 -2.42 10.22 -3.17
CA MET A 110 -0.98 10.35 -3.28
C MET A 110 -0.32 8.99 -3.06
N PHE A 111 0.57 8.61 -3.99
CA PHE A 111 1.32 7.37 -3.91
C PHE A 111 2.81 7.63 -3.72
N THR A 112 3.42 6.90 -2.80
CA THR A 112 4.87 6.81 -2.64
C THR A 112 5.30 5.36 -2.49
N VAL A 113 6.55 5.07 -2.89
CA VAL A 113 7.16 3.75 -2.78
C VAL A 113 8.47 3.82 -2.02
N ARG A 114 8.78 2.77 -1.26
CA ARG A 114 10.05 2.57 -0.56
C ARG A 114 10.66 1.25 -0.97
N GLY A 115 12.00 1.22 -1.13
CA GLY A 115 12.74 -0.02 -1.37
C GLY A 115 13.63 -0.42 -0.20
N LYS A 116 14.11 0.56 0.55
CA LYS A 116 15.08 0.36 1.66
C LYS A 116 14.75 1.21 2.87
N CYS A 117 15.14 0.68 4.03
CA CYS A 117 15.04 1.32 5.33
C CYS A 117 16.43 1.48 5.95
N ARG A 118 16.63 2.55 6.72
CA ARG A 118 17.80 2.79 7.58
C ARG A 118 17.39 2.65 9.03
N LEU A 119 18.34 2.42 9.93
CA LEU A 119 18.07 2.31 11.37
C LEU A 119 17.28 3.49 11.95
N LYS A 120 17.42 4.69 11.40
CA LYS A 120 16.71 5.90 11.84
C LYS A 120 15.29 6.06 11.25
N ASP A 121 14.91 5.21 10.30
CA ASP A 121 13.58 5.26 9.70
C ASP A 121 12.58 4.51 10.60
N GLY A 122 11.29 4.83 10.49
CA GLY A 122 10.21 4.16 11.23
C GLY A 122 10.01 4.62 12.67
N GLN A 123 10.54 5.79 13.04
CA GLN A 123 10.26 6.39 14.36
C GLN A 123 8.77 6.56 14.58
N VAL A 124 8.35 6.50 15.84
CA VAL A 124 6.95 6.71 16.24
C VAL A 124 6.48 8.10 15.82
N HIS A 125 5.35 8.16 15.14
CA HIS A 125 4.74 9.40 14.71
C HIS A 125 3.23 9.20 14.44
N THR A 126 2.53 10.30 14.26
CA THR A 126 1.21 10.35 13.62
C THR A 126 1.36 10.94 12.23
N ASP A 127 0.47 10.60 11.33
CA ASP A 127 0.45 11.19 10.00
C ASP A 127 0.01 12.68 10.04
N SER A 128 0.42 13.44 9.00
CA SER A 128 0.03 14.85 8.88
C SER A 128 -1.48 15.04 8.81
N GLU A 129 -1.97 16.19 9.28
CA GLU A 129 -3.40 16.56 9.28
C GLU A 129 -4.04 16.61 7.90
N SER A 130 -3.22 16.73 6.86
CA SER A 130 -3.69 16.70 5.48
C SER A 130 -4.16 15.32 5.00
N LYS A 131 -3.78 14.24 5.69
CA LYS A 131 -4.18 12.87 5.35
C LYS A 131 -5.53 12.53 5.98
N ILE A 132 -6.35 11.79 5.26
CA ILE A 132 -7.65 11.26 5.72
C ILE A 132 -7.49 9.78 6.05
N ILE A 133 -7.02 9.02 5.07
CA ILE A 133 -6.74 7.58 5.15
C ILE A 133 -5.31 7.32 4.69
N THR A 134 -4.62 6.46 5.40
CA THR A 134 -3.32 5.90 5.00
C THR A 134 -3.48 4.41 4.71
N VAL A 135 -2.96 3.99 3.58
CA VAL A 135 -2.87 2.61 3.11
C VAL A 135 -1.41 2.24 2.97
N LEU A 136 -0.98 1.15 3.61
CA LEU A 136 0.37 0.60 3.51
C LEU A 136 0.28 -0.83 3.00
N LEU A 137 0.71 -1.05 1.75
CA LEU A 137 0.79 -2.37 1.14
C LEU A 137 2.25 -2.83 1.10
N TYR A 138 2.53 -3.95 1.75
CA TYR A 138 3.88 -4.52 1.81
C TYR A 138 4.17 -5.45 0.63
N MET A 139 5.43 -5.43 0.18
CA MET A 139 5.86 -6.08 -1.06
C MET A 139 7.16 -6.89 -0.88
N ASN A 140 7.47 -7.36 0.34
CA ASN A 140 8.67 -8.17 0.56
C ASN A 140 8.35 -9.66 0.41
N PRO A 141 9.22 -10.47 -0.23
CA PRO A 141 8.94 -11.89 -0.47
C PRO A 141 8.84 -12.69 0.83
N SER A 142 9.59 -12.31 1.84
CA SER A 142 9.59 -12.93 3.17
C SER A 142 9.99 -11.90 4.22
N TRP A 143 9.73 -12.23 5.49
CA TRP A 143 10.18 -11.46 6.65
C TRP A 143 10.44 -12.40 7.81
N GLY A 144 11.63 -12.32 8.39
CA GLY A 144 12.04 -13.19 9.50
C GLY A 144 11.39 -12.79 10.84
N ASP A 145 11.21 -13.76 11.72
CA ASP A 145 10.59 -13.50 13.03
C ASP A 145 11.49 -12.66 13.95
N GLN A 146 12.80 -12.70 13.73
CA GLN A 146 13.79 -11.91 14.48
C GLN A 146 14.08 -10.54 13.84
N ASP A 147 13.52 -10.25 12.64
CA ASP A 147 13.77 -9.00 11.96
C ASP A 147 12.96 -7.86 12.59
N GLY A 148 13.59 -6.73 12.83
CA GLY A 148 12.90 -5.47 13.11
C GLY A 148 12.07 -4.99 11.92
N GLY A 149 11.61 -3.75 11.93
CA GLY A 149 10.90 -3.15 10.79
C GLY A 149 9.45 -3.59 10.60
N ARG A 150 8.89 -4.43 11.50
CA ARG A 150 7.45 -4.71 11.56
C ARG A 150 6.74 -3.47 12.04
N LEU A 151 5.69 -3.07 11.31
CA LEU A 151 4.92 -1.90 11.71
C LEU A 151 4.04 -2.21 12.91
N ARG A 152 4.04 -1.31 13.89
CA ARG A 152 3.20 -1.36 15.07
C ARG A 152 2.13 -0.28 15.01
N VAL A 153 0.89 -0.66 15.27
CA VAL A 153 -0.23 0.22 15.62
C VAL A 153 -0.16 0.42 17.12
N LEU A 154 0.02 1.67 17.58
CA LEU A 154 0.41 1.98 18.95
C LEU A 154 -0.75 2.57 19.76
N ASN A 155 -0.87 2.17 21.04
CA ASN A 155 -1.80 2.76 22.00
C ASN A 155 -1.32 4.14 22.50
N SER A 156 -0.01 4.39 22.47
CA SER A 156 0.63 5.60 22.96
C SER A 156 1.88 5.92 22.12
N PRO A 157 2.57 7.04 22.35
CA PRO A 157 3.86 7.33 21.69
C PRO A 157 5.00 6.35 22.04
N ASN A 158 4.77 5.36 22.93
CA ASN A 158 5.75 4.33 23.25
C ASN A 158 5.70 3.20 22.23
N ILE A 159 6.83 2.87 21.60
CA ILE A 159 6.93 1.82 20.57
C ILE A 159 6.57 0.43 21.11
N ASP A 160 6.76 0.18 22.40
CA ASP A 160 6.47 -1.13 23.03
C ASP A 160 5.02 -1.27 23.50
N ASP A 161 4.24 -0.19 23.49
CA ASP A 161 2.82 -0.17 23.82
C ASP A 161 1.97 -0.27 22.54
N PHE A 162 1.86 -1.47 21.99
CA PHE A 162 1.20 -1.68 20.69
C PHE A 162 -0.03 -2.59 20.77
N ALA A 163 -1.04 -2.26 19.98
CA ALA A 163 -2.26 -3.04 19.80
C ALA A 163 -2.11 -4.13 18.72
N SER A 164 -1.30 -3.87 17.70
CA SER A 164 -1.05 -4.82 16.61
C SER A 164 0.34 -4.62 16.03
N GLU A 165 0.96 -5.71 15.57
CA GLU A 165 2.21 -5.71 14.82
C GLU A 165 2.00 -6.38 13.46
N ILE A 166 2.46 -5.75 12.37
CA ILE A 166 2.23 -6.18 11.00
C ILE A 166 3.55 -6.61 10.38
N PHE A 167 3.61 -7.85 9.90
CA PHE A 167 4.74 -8.39 9.14
C PHE A 167 4.73 -7.78 7.74
N PRO A 168 5.83 -7.16 7.27
CA PRO A 168 5.83 -6.49 5.98
C PRO A 168 6.00 -7.45 4.77
N LYS A 169 5.25 -8.56 4.74
CA LYS A 169 5.24 -9.55 3.64
C LYS A 169 4.35 -9.09 2.49
N ILE A 170 4.61 -9.60 1.30
CA ILE A 170 3.78 -9.30 0.11
C ILE A 170 2.32 -9.67 0.35
N GLY A 171 1.45 -8.70 0.05
CA GLY A 171 0.00 -8.84 0.21
C GLY A 171 -0.53 -8.49 1.60
N GLU A 172 0.35 -8.23 2.59
CA GLU A 172 -0.10 -7.66 3.86
C GLU A 172 -0.42 -6.18 3.68
N LEU A 173 -1.62 -5.78 4.09
CA LEU A 173 -2.15 -4.44 3.94
C LEU A 173 -2.60 -3.91 5.29
N LEU A 174 -2.14 -2.71 5.64
CA LEU A 174 -2.68 -1.92 6.75
C LEU A 174 -3.40 -0.71 6.18
N ILE A 175 -4.64 -0.47 6.61
CA ILE A 175 -5.38 0.75 6.32
C ILE A 175 -5.80 1.36 7.64
N PHE A 176 -5.59 2.67 7.80
CA PHE A 176 -6.03 3.36 9.01
C PHE A 176 -6.51 4.78 8.73
N ARG A 177 -7.46 5.22 9.56
CA ARG A 177 -7.93 6.61 9.58
C ARG A 177 -6.96 7.46 10.39
N ARG A 178 -6.54 8.59 9.81
CA ARG A 178 -5.71 9.56 10.51
C ARG A 178 -6.51 10.23 11.63
N CYS A 179 -5.90 10.30 12.82
CA CYS A 179 -6.32 11.14 13.93
C CYS A 179 -5.09 11.59 14.73
N ASP A 180 -5.27 12.47 15.73
CA ASP A 180 -4.15 13.06 16.49
C ASP A 180 -3.38 12.05 17.34
N HIS A 181 -3.97 10.89 17.60
CA HIS A 181 -3.38 9.78 18.35
C HIS A 181 -3.18 8.52 17.51
N SER A 182 -3.23 8.60 16.18
CA SER A 182 -2.95 7.46 15.30
C SER A 182 -1.45 7.16 15.22
N TYR A 183 -0.84 6.91 16.40
CA TYR A 183 0.58 6.59 16.52
C TYR A 183 0.92 5.27 15.87
N HIS A 184 1.96 5.27 15.07
CA HIS A 184 2.52 4.08 14.46
C HIS A 184 4.01 4.26 14.23
N GLY A 185 4.72 3.14 14.11
CA GLY A 185 6.16 3.11 13.91
C GLY A 185 6.65 1.68 13.81
N HIS A 186 7.97 1.49 13.74
CA HIS A 186 8.58 0.17 13.81
C HIS A 186 9.92 0.23 14.52
N LEU A 187 10.33 -0.89 15.09
CA LEU A 187 11.67 -1.04 15.66
C LEU A 187 12.74 -0.79 14.58
N PRO A 188 13.93 -0.30 14.95
CA PRO A 188 15.01 -0.06 14.02
C PRO A 188 15.28 -1.26 13.12
N PHE A 189 15.39 -1.00 11.83
CA PHE A 189 15.68 -2.00 10.80
C PHE A 189 16.50 -1.35 9.69
N GLU A 190 17.52 -2.04 9.22
CA GLU A 190 18.29 -1.63 8.05
C GLU A 190 18.30 -2.72 7.00
N GLY A 191 17.89 -2.38 5.78
CA GLY A 191 17.83 -3.35 4.69
C GLY A 191 16.72 -3.10 3.69
N ALA A 192 16.44 -4.11 2.88
CA ALA A 192 15.32 -4.08 1.94
C ALA A 192 14.01 -4.09 2.72
N ARG A 193 13.16 -3.09 2.48
CA ARG A 193 11.81 -2.99 3.04
C ARG A 193 10.94 -2.29 2.02
N GLN A 194 10.28 -3.10 1.22
CA GLN A 194 9.45 -2.66 0.12
C GLN A 194 8.03 -2.39 0.62
N VAL A 195 7.53 -1.18 0.37
CA VAL A 195 6.17 -0.79 0.72
C VAL A 195 5.64 0.25 -0.26
N ILE A 196 4.38 0.07 -0.66
CA ILE A 196 3.57 1.06 -1.36
C ILE A 196 2.74 1.77 -0.30
N GLN A 197 2.86 3.08 -0.25
CA GLN A 197 2.00 3.91 0.59
C GLN A 197 1.08 4.73 -0.30
N MET A 198 -0.23 4.61 -0.06
CA MET A 198 -1.26 5.44 -0.67
C MET A 198 -1.94 6.25 0.43
N ASN A 199 -2.26 7.48 0.13
CA ASN A 199 -3.01 8.34 1.04
C ASN A 199 -4.15 9.03 0.29
N TRP A 200 -5.36 9.06 0.87
CA TRP A 200 -6.32 10.09 0.55
C TRP A 200 -6.02 11.33 1.37
N VAL A 201 -6.01 12.48 0.70
CA VAL A 201 -5.68 13.76 1.34
C VAL A 201 -6.81 14.79 1.16
N THR A 202 -6.85 15.77 2.04
CA THR A 202 -7.93 16.77 2.07
C THR A 202 -7.99 17.67 0.85
N HIS A 203 -6.84 18.01 0.22
CA HIS A 203 -6.76 18.95 -0.90
C HIS A 203 -5.60 18.64 -1.82
N GLN A 204 -5.75 18.92 -3.13
CA GLN A 204 -4.73 18.72 -4.16
C GLN A 204 -3.41 19.44 -3.87
N LYS A 205 -3.43 20.61 -3.25
CA LYS A 205 -2.24 21.37 -2.87
C LYS A 205 -1.24 20.56 -2.02
N PHE A 206 -1.72 19.60 -1.22
CA PHE A 206 -0.85 18.75 -0.42
C PHE A 206 -0.12 17.71 -1.28
N VAL A 207 -0.80 17.15 -2.28
CA VAL A 207 -0.17 16.27 -3.28
C VAL A 207 0.96 17.02 -4.00
N ASP A 208 0.67 18.22 -4.48
CA ASP A 208 1.63 19.04 -5.23
C ASP A 208 2.84 19.43 -4.37
N HIS A 209 2.61 19.80 -3.11
CA HIS A 209 3.67 20.15 -2.16
C HIS A 209 4.57 18.95 -1.84
N GLU A 210 3.99 17.80 -1.52
CA GLU A 210 4.73 16.57 -1.23
C GLU A 210 5.53 16.09 -2.46
N GLN A 211 4.93 16.15 -3.65
CA GLN A 211 5.63 15.80 -4.90
C GLN A 211 6.83 16.73 -5.16
N LYS A 212 6.68 18.04 -4.92
CA LYS A 212 7.79 19.00 -5.05
C LYS A 212 8.91 18.69 -4.03
N ARG A 213 8.57 18.47 -2.77
CA ARG A 213 9.51 18.11 -1.70
C ARG A 213 10.29 16.84 -2.05
N HIS A 214 9.60 15.81 -2.51
CA HIS A 214 10.22 14.54 -2.88
C HIS A 214 11.10 14.66 -4.14
N ARG A 215 10.68 15.43 -5.15
CA ARG A 215 11.51 15.70 -6.35
C ARG A 215 12.82 16.40 -5.97
N LEU A 216 12.77 17.40 -5.11
CA LEU A 216 13.97 18.09 -4.62
C LEU A 216 14.87 17.13 -3.84
N SER A 217 14.32 16.34 -2.93
CA SER A 217 15.08 15.35 -2.16
C SER A 217 15.70 14.27 -3.07
N ALA A 218 14.99 13.79 -4.07
CA ALA A 218 15.49 12.82 -5.04
C ALA A 218 16.60 13.41 -5.93
N PHE A 219 16.47 14.67 -6.31
CA PHE A 219 17.49 15.41 -7.07
C PHE A 219 18.80 15.53 -6.27
N PHE A 220 18.75 15.99 -5.03
CA PHE A 220 19.94 16.09 -4.17
C PHE A 220 20.60 14.73 -3.88
N LYS A 221 19.82 13.66 -3.76
CA LYS A 221 20.36 12.30 -3.58
C LYS A 221 21.08 11.76 -4.83
N ARG A 222 20.67 12.16 -6.03
CA ARG A 222 21.38 11.80 -7.28
C ARG A 222 22.74 12.48 -7.38
N PHE A 223 22.87 13.72 -6.94
CA PHE A 223 24.16 14.46 -6.95
C PHE A 223 25.14 13.92 -5.90
N ASN A 224 24.68 13.55 -4.71
CA ASN A 224 25.56 13.00 -3.66
C ASN A 224 26.05 11.55 -3.94
N LEU A 225 25.53 10.88 -4.97
CA LEU A 225 26.02 9.56 -5.41
C LEU A 225 27.03 9.65 -6.55
N GLY A 226 27.21 10.84 -7.16
CA GLY A 226 28.16 11.09 -8.25
C GLY A 226 29.60 11.35 -7.79
N ASP A 227 29.84 11.66 -6.50
CA ASP A 227 31.18 12.03 -5.98
C ASP A 227 31.88 10.91 -5.19
N LYS A 228 31.46 9.66 -5.38
CA LYS A 228 32.15 8.48 -4.81
C LYS A 228 32.41 7.44 -5.90
N ASN A 229 33.29 7.79 -6.82
CA ASN A 229 34.07 6.87 -7.66
C ASN A 229 35.54 7.27 -7.57
#